data_24df3114114093616d9152c65627d928
#
_entry.id   24df3114114093616d9152c65627d928
#
_cell.length_a   1.000
_cell.length_b   1.000
_cell.length_c   1.000
_cell.angle_alpha   90.00
_cell.angle_beta   90.00
_cell.angle_gamma   90.00
#
_symmetry.space_group_name_H-M   'P 1'
#
loop_
_entity.id
_entity.type
_entity.pdbx_description
1 polymer ?
#
loop_
_entity_poly.entity_id
_entity_poly.type
_entity_poly.pdbx_seq_one_letter_code
_entity_poly.pdbx_strand_id
1 'polypeptide(L)'
;MQPNGPARGIMGTRDGEIHRLRAWAGEGAPPGYAQREVRQVTDERRAREQVERWGDMVWRLALARTRHIQDSEDVFQEVFSRFFRHEGALDSDEHRKAWLIRCTLNCTNTLLAAPWRKHLPLDEALTRAVPPEEREIYEAVLALPRPYRTAVHLYYVEGYSVTEVAALMGAKEGTVKSWLSRGRVKLAAVLKGDDEP
;
A
#
# COMPACT_ATOMS: atom_id res chain seq x y z
N MET A 1 8.97 -33.29 -43.49
CA MET A 1 8.67 -34.46 -42.69
C MET A 1 8.69 -34.08 -41.23
N GLN A 2 7.59 -34.06 -40.67
CA GLN A 2 7.06 -33.53 -39.41
C GLN A 2 7.51 -34.25 -38.17
N PRO A 3 7.02 -33.79 -37.07
CA PRO A 3 7.00 -32.47 -36.44
C PRO A 3 7.32 -32.53 -34.95
N ASN A 4 7.62 -31.37 -34.46
CA ASN A 4 7.73 -31.06 -33.06
C ASN A 4 6.36 -30.89 -32.39
N GLY A 5 6.08 -31.65 -31.36
CA GLY A 5 4.97 -31.43 -30.45
C GLY A 5 5.32 -30.40 -29.37
N PRO A 6 4.34 -29.69 -28.81
CA PRO A 6 4.58 -28.56 -27.94
C PRO A 6 5.02 -28.99 -26.55
N ALA A 7 5.99 -28.26 -26.02
CA ALA A 7 6.36 -28.32 -24.62
C ALA A 7 5.16 -27.92 -23.74
N ARG A 8 4.59 -28.89 -23.05
CA ARG A 8 3.62 -28.65 -21.98
C ARG A 8 4.36 -28.03 -20.79
N GLY A 9 4.03 -26.79 -20.50
CA GLY A 9 4.45 -26.12 -19.30
C GLY A 9 4.04 -26.90 -18.07
N ILE A 10 5.03 -27.26 -17.28
CA ILE A 10 4.82 -27.86 -15.97
C ILE A 10 4.51 -26.70 -15.01
N MET A 11 3.24 -26.40 -14.86
CA MET A 11 2.74 -25.64 -13.75
C MET A 11 2.72 -26.56 -12.52
N GLY A 12 3.89 -26.83 -11.95
CA GLY A 12 4.03 -27.50 -10.66
C GLY A 12 3.59 -26.50 -9.59
N THR A 13 2.51 -26.80 -8.90
CA THR A 13 2.11 -26.06 -7.71
C THR A 13 3.28 -26.05 -6.72
N ARG A 14 3.58 -24.89 -6.13
CA ARG A 14 4.69 -24.70 -5.15
C ARG A 14 4.63 -25.69 -3.99
N ASP A 15 3.45 -26.20 -3.63
CA ASP A 15 3.29 -27.28 -2.65
C ASP A 15 3.97 -28.58 -3.10
N GLY A 16 3.98 -28.88 -4.40
CA GLY A 16 4.74 -29.98 -4.97
C GLY A 16 6.26 -29.79 -4.93
N GLU A 17 6.72 -28.55 -4.90
CA GLU A 17 8.14 -28.20 -4.74
C GLU A 17 8.61 -28.39 -3.29
N ILE A 18 7.82 -27.95 -2.33
CA ILE A 18 8.08 -28.17 -0.89
C ILE A 18 8.10 -29.67 -0.57
N HIS A 19 7.19 -30.43 -1.17
CA HIS A 19 7.16 -31.88 -0.98
C HIS A 19 8.39 -32.60 -1.59
N ARG A 20 8.84 -32.15 -2.76
CA ARG A 20 10.06 -32.67 -3.41
C ARG A 20 11.32 -32.29 -2.65
N LEU A 21 11.43 -31.09 -2.15
CA LEU A 21 12.55 -30.63 -1.33
C LEU A 21 12.63 -31.42 0.00
N ARG A 22 11.49 -31.73 0.63
CA ARG A 22 11.44 -32.59 1.84
C ARG A 22 11.85 -34.01 1.55
N ALA A 23 11.44 -34.59 0.42
CA ALA A 23 11.81 -35.94 0.01
C ALA A 23 13.30 -36.03 -0.33
N TRP A 24 13.85 -35.05 -1.05
CA TRP A 24 15.28 -35.00 -1.37
C TRP A 24 16.18 -34.78 -0.15
N ALA A 25 15.72 -34.01 0.82
CA ALA A 25 16.44 -33.76 2.07
C ALA A 25 16.61 -35.02 2.95
N GLY A 26 15.82 -36.06 2.72
CA GLY A 26 15.98 -37.36 3.41
C GLY A 26 17.15 -38.22 2.85
N GLU A 27 17.65 -37.93 1.64
CA GLU A 27 18.56 -38.83 0.92
C GLU A 27 20.00 -38.32 0.73
N GLY A 28 20.40 -37.13 1.22
CA GLY A 28 21.78 -36.70 1.07
C GLY A 28 22.07 -35.22 1.19
N ALA A 29 21.12 -34.38 1.59
CA ALA A 29 21.34 -32.96 1.79
C ALA A 29 22.21 -32.70 3.02
N PRO A 30 23.07 -31.64 3.03
CA PRO A 30 23.81 -31.23 4.21
C PRO A 30 22.87 -30.94 5.38
N PRO A 31 23.25 -31.24 6.62
CA PRO A 31 22.42 -30.98 7.80
C PRO A 31 21.96 -29.50 7.82
N GLY A 32 20.64 -29.28 7.87
CA GLY A 32 20.04 -27.94 7.90
C GLY A 32 19.75 -27.28 6.55
N TYR A 33 20.17 -27.85 5.41
CA TYR A 33 19.91 -27.26 4.07
C TYR A 33 18.41 -27.23 3.74
N ALA A 34 17.75 -28.38 3.82
CA ALA A 34 16.32 -28.48 3.52
C ALA A 34 15.45 -27.66 4.49
N GLN A 35 15.86 -27.53 5.74
CA GLN A 35 15.17 -26.70 6.71
C GLN A 35 15.28 -25.21 6.37
N ARG A 36 16.42 -24.78 5.84
CA ARG A 36 16.61 -23.37 5.37
C ARG A 36 15.78 -23.09 4.13
N GLU A 37 15.78 -23.97 3.13
CA GLU A 37 14.98 -23.78 1.91
C GLU A 37 13.47 -23.82 2.18
N VAL A 38 13.01 -24.79 2.98
CA VAL A 38 11.59 -24.87 3.37
C VAL A 38 11.19 -23.60 4.13
N ARG A 39 12.04 -23.09 5.03
CA ARG A 39 11.79 -21.84 5.74
C ARG A 39 11.74 -20.66 4.80
N GLN A 40 12.69 -20.54 3.89
CA GLN A 40 12.74 -19.43 2.92
C GLN A 40 11.50 -19.41 2.01
N VAL A 41 11.09 -20.55 1.45
CA VAL A 41 9.89 -20.68 0.63
C VAL A 41 8.62 -20.34 1.41
N THR A 42 8.57 -20.74 2.70
CA THR A 42 7.44 -20.42 3.58
C THR A 42 7.40 -18.92 3.89
N ASP A 43 8.54 -18.30 4.17
CA ASP A 43 8.65 -16.88 4.45
C ASP A 43 8.30 -16.02 3.21
N GLU A 44 8.74 -16.44 2.01
CA GLU A 44 8.37 -15.77 0.75
C GLU A 44 6.86 -15.86 0.45
N ARG A 45 6.24 -17.04 0.67
CA ARG A 45 4.80 -17.21 0.50
C ARG A 45 4.01 -16.34 1.46
N ARG A 46 4.39 -16.34 2.73
CA ARG A 46 3.78 -15.49 3.75
C ARG A 46 3.93 -14.01 3.40
N ALA A 47 5.12 -13.57 2.98
CA ALA A 47 5.35 -12.20 2.57
C ALA A 47 4.45 -11.79 1.41
N ARG A 48 4.30 -12.66 0.40
CA ARG A 48 3.41 -12.43 -0.74
C ARG A 48 1.94 -12.29 -0.29
N GLU A 49 1.45 -13.20 0.54
CA GLU A 49 0.08 -13.16 1.09
C GLU A 49 -0.19 -11.84 1.83
N GLN A 50 0.77 -11.33 2.61
CA GLN A 50 0.63 -10.06 3.31
C GLN A 50 0.63 -8.87 2.35
N VAL A 51 1.49 -8.88 1.33
CA VAL A 51 1.52 -7.83 0.30
C VAL A 51 0.24 -7.86 -0.52
N GLU A 52 -0.26 -9.01 -0.94
CA GLU A 52 -1.54 -9.15 -1.65
C GLU A 52 -2.71 -8.61 -0.81
N ARG A 53 -2.69 -8.85 0.50
CA ARG A 53 -3.75 -8.43 1.41
C ARG A 53 -3.74 -6.93 1.72
N TRP A 54 -2.58 -6.34 1.94
CA TRP A 54 -2.44 -4.99 2.46
C TRP A 54 -1.82 -4.00 1.48
N GLY A 55 -1.27 -4.50 0.38
CA GLY A 55 -0.49 -3.71 -0.56
C GLY A 55 -1.26 -2.55 -1.15
N ASP A 56 -2.48 -2.80 -1.62
CA ASP A 56 -3.35 -1.76 -2.20
C ASP A 56 -3.63 -0.62 -1.22
N MET A 57 -3.91 -0.94 0.04
CA MET A 57 -4.15 0.06 1.08
C MET A 57 -2.92 0.94 1.31
N VAL A 58 -1.76 0.30 1.50
CA VAL A 58 -0.48 1.01 1.73
C VAL A 58 -0.13 1.87 0.52
N TRP A 59 -0.29 1.32 -0.68
CA TRP A 59 -0.01 2.02 -1.95
C TRP A 59 -0.89 3.26 -2.13
N ARG A 60 -2.23 3.10 -2.02
CA ARG A 60 -3.17 4.21 -2.16
C ARG A 60 -2.92 5.31 -1.13
N LEU A 61 -2.63 4.94 0.12
CA LEU A 61 -2.32 5.92 1.17
C LEU A 61 -0.99 6.63 0.88
N ALA A 62 0.04 5.91 0.44
CA ALA A 62 1.33 6.51 0.05
C ALA A 62 1.13 7.50 -1.11
N LEU A 63 0.42 7.11 -2.18
CA LEU A 63 0.09 7.99 -3.31
C LEU A 63 -0.71 9.21 -2.89
N ALA A 64 -1.76 9.03 -2.08
CA ALA A 64 -2.54 10.14 -1.56
C ALA A 64 -1.68 11.14 -0.78
N ARG A 65 -0.57 10.73 -0.20
CA ARG A 65 0.29 11.61 0.60
C ARG A 65 1.43 12.23 -0.19
N THR A 66 2.12 11.45 -1.00
CA THR A 66 3.30 11.89 -1.77
C THR A 66 2.92 12.61 -3.05
N ARG A 67 1.88 12.18 -3.74
CA ARG A 67 1.49 12.60 -5.09
C ARG A 67 2.58 12.35 -6.14
N HIS A 68 3.44 11.37 -5.89
CA HIS A 68 4.57 11.05 -6.74
C HIS A 68 4.82 9.53 -6.72
N ILE A 69 4.88 8.90 -7.90
CA ILE A 69 4.95 7.43 -8.02
C ILE A 69 6.21 6.89 -7.34
N GLN A 70 7.37 7.40 -7.71
CA GLN A 70 8.66 6.93 -7.17
C GLN A 70 8.73 7.07 -5.65
N ASP A 71 8.26 8.20 -5.10
CA ASP A 71 8.21 8.42 -3.66
C ASP A 71 7.27 7.43 -2.97
N SER A 72 6.18 7.05 -3.65
CA SER A 72 5.23 6.06 -3.13
C SER A 72 5.80 4.65 -3.15
N GLU A 73 6.57 4.30 -4.17
CA GLU A 73 7.31 3.03 -4.25
C GLU A 73 8.33 2.92 -3.12
N ASP A 74 9.11 3.97 -2.88
CA ASP A 74 10.09 4.01 -1.79
C ASP A 74 9.40 3.84 -0.42
N VAL A 75 8.28 4.55 -0.20
CA VAL A 75 7.47 4.41 1.02
C VAL A 75 6.90 3.01 1.15
N PHE A 76 6.35 2.45 0.08
CA PHE A 76 5.78 1.11 0.05
C PHE A 76 6.82 0.05 0.46
N GLN A 77 8.00 0.08 -0.15
CA GLN A 77 9.09 -0.84 0.15
C GLN A 77 9.54 -0.70 1.62
N GLU A 78 9.72 0.53 2.11
CA GLU A 78 10.13 0.78 3.49
C GLU A 78 9.08 0.31 4.50
N VAL A 79 7.78 0.53 4.23
CA VAL A 79 6.68 0.09 5.10
C VAL A 79 6.67 -1.42 5.21
N PHE A 80 6.74 -2.16 4.10
CA PHE A 80 6.74 -3.62 4.13
C PHE A 80 8.04 -4.20 4.71
N SER A 81 9.19 -3.57 4.45
CA SER A 81 10.45 -3.93 5.11
C SER A 81 10.35 -3.84 6.63
N ARG A 82 9.72 -2.79 7.16
CA ARG A 82 9.47 -2.65 8.59
C ARG A 82 8.42 -3.63 9.10
N PHE A 83 7.35 -3.83 8.33
CA PHE A 83 6.27 -4.74 8.69
C PHE A 83 6.79 -6.15 8.94
N PHE A 84 7.56 -6.73 8.02
CA PHE A 84 8.09 -8.10 8.17
C PHE A 84 9.04 -8.26 9.36
N ARG A 85 9.67 -7.19 9.80
CA ARG A 85 10.50 -7.21 11.04
C ARG A 85 9.66 -7.20 12.31
N HIS A 86 8.42 -6.70 12.27
CA HIS A 86 7.56 -6.49 13.43
C HIS A 86 6.30 -7.37 13.42
N GLU A 87 6.03 -8.09 12.34
CA GLU A 87 4.79 -8.84 12.12
C GLU A 87 4.46 -9.81 13.27
N GLY A 88 5.48 -10.44 13.85
CA GLY A 88 5.31 -11.37 14.97
C GLY A 88 4.76 -10.76 16.26
N ALA A 89 4.77 -9.42 16.39
CA ALA A 89 4.22 -8.70 17.53
C ALA A 89 2.81 -8.13 17.26
N LEU A 90 2.21 -8.42 16.10
CA LEU A 90 0.91 -7.90 15.69
C LEU A 90 -0.14 -9.02 15.76
N ASP A 91 -0.99 -8.97 16.77
CA ASP A 91 -1.85 -10.09 17.18
C ASP A 91 -3.10 -10.27 16.32
N SER A 92 -3.59 -9.21 15.66
CA SER A 92 -4.81 -9.25 14.84
C SER A 92 -4.65 -8.49 13.53
N ASP A 93 -5.59 -8.69 12.60
CA ASP A 93 -5.62 -7.98 11.33
C ASP A 93 -5.91 -6.49 11.52
N GLU A 94 -6.75 -6.13 12.48
CA GLU A 94 -7.02 -4.73 12.84
C GLU A 94 -5.75 -4.07 13.36
N HIS A 95 -4.97 -4.79 14.19
CA HIS A 95 -3.70 -4.29 14.70
C HIS A 95 -2.68 -4.14 13.56
N ARG A 96 -2.60 -5.11 12.64
CA ARG A 96 -1.75 -5.03 11.44
C ARG A 96 -2.15 -3.86 10.55
N LYS A 97 -3.45 -3.71 10.25
CA LYS A 97 -3.97 -2.59 9.44
C LYS A 97 -3.62 -1.24 10.05
N ALA A 98 -3.92 -1.04 11.32
CA ALA A 98 -3.62 0.20 12.03
C ALA A 98 -2.11 0.50 12.08
N TRP A 99 -1.29 -0.52 12.28
CA TRP A 99 0.17 -0.40 12.29
C TRP A 99 0.72 0.01 10.92
N LEU A 100 0.26 -0.65 9.85
CA LEU A 100 0.67 -0.35 8.47
C LEU A 100 0.30 1.09 8.09
N ILE A 101 -0.92 1.54 8.41
CA ILE A 101 -1.33 2.93 8.19
C ILE A 101 -0.42 3.89 8.95
N ARG A 102 -0.19 3.66 10.23
CA ARG A 102 0.68 4.53 11.05
C ARG A 102 2.11 4.54 10.52
N CYS A 103 2.63 3.39 10.10
CA CYS A 103 3.96 3.27 9.49
C CYS A 103 4.03 4.09 8.18
N THR A 104 3.02 3.98 7.31
CA THR A 104 2.92 4.74 6.05
C THR A 104 2.87 6.25 6.33
N LEU A 105 2.07 6.69 7.31
CA LEU A 105 2.01 8.09 7.72
C LEU A 105 3.39 8.60 8.18
N ASN A 106 4.10 7.82 8.99
CA ASN A 106 5.41 8.18 9.50
C ASN A 106 6.48 8.21 8.38
N CYS A 107 6.53 7.20 7.52
CA CYS A 107 7.46 7.15 6.40
C CYS A 107 7.25 8.35 5.46
N THR A 108 5.99 8.64 5.11
CA THR A 108 5.68 9.81 4.28
C THR A 108 5.96 11.14 4.97
N ASN A 109 5.78 11.25 6.29
CA ASN A 109 6.14 12.47 7.02
C ASN A 109 7.65 12.72 6.96
N THR A 110 8.46 11.68 7.20
CA THR A 110 9.92 11.76 7.13
C THR A 110 10.38 12.15 5.73
N LEU A 111 9.86 11.49 4.70
CA LEU A 111 10.19 11.75 3.30
C LEU A 111 9.83 13.18 2.89
N LEU A 112 8.65 13.67 3.26
CA LEU A 112 8.14 15.00 2.89
C LEU A 112 8.63 16.12 3.82
N ALA A 113 9.42 15.82 4.85
CA ALA A 113 10.07 16.84 5.68
C ALA A 113 11.18 17.58 4.93
N ALA A 114 11.75 16.98 3.88
CA ALA A 114 12.78 17.61 3.06
C ALA A 114 12.23 18.87 2.35
N PRO A 115 12.84 20.06 2.52
CA PRO A 115 12.28 21.34 2.05
C PRO A 115 12.02 21.38 0.54
N TRP A 116 12.89 20.79 -0.25
CA TRP A 116 12.79 20.76 -1.72
C TRP A 116 11.61 19.91 -2.24
N ARG A 117 11.10 18.96 -1.45
CA ARG A 117 9.94 18.11 -1.81
C ARG A 117 8.60 18.82 -1.63
N LYS A 118 8.54 19.94 -0.93
CA LYS A 118 7.28 20.67 -0.69
C LYS A 118 6.65 21.24 -1.96
N HIS A 119 7.43 21.45 -3.00
CA HIS A 119 7.04 22.10 -4.24
C HIS A 119 7.08 21.19 -5.47
N LEU A 120 7.22 19.86 -5.27
CA LEU A 120 7.14 18.95 -6.40
C LEU A 120 5.74 19.01 -7.02
N PRO A 121 5.65 19.15 -8.36
CA PRO A 121 4.38 19.11 -9.05
C PRO A 121 3.71 17.74 -8.87
N LEU A 122 2.41 17.70 -9.14
CA LEU A 122 1.69 16.43 -9.23
C LEU A 122 2.29 15.61 -10.37
N ASP A 123 2.58 14.33 -10.09
CA ASP A 123 3.04 13.42 -11.14
C ASP A 123 1.87 13.13 -12.10
N GLU A 124 1.98 13.62 -13.33
CA GLU A 124 0.96 13.42 -14.35
C GLU A 124 0.71 11.94 -14.68
N ALA A 125 1.67 11.06 -14.41
CA ALA A 125 1.49 9.64 -14.60
C ALA A 125 0.42 9.05 -13.65
N LEU A 126 0.19 9.68 -12.49
CA LEU A 126 -0.86 9.27 -11.55
C LEU A 126 -2.26 9.41 -12.16
N THR A 127 -2.50 10.50 -12.86
CA THR A 127 -3.82 10.77 -13.46
C THR A 127 -4.06 9.91 -14.70
N ARG A 128 -3.00 9.51 -15.40
CA ARG A 128 -3.11 8.62 -16.58
C ARG A 128 -3.45 7.18 -16.19
N ALA A 129 -3.10 6.74 -14.98
CA ALA A 129 -3.39 5.39 -14.49
C ALA A 129 -4.85 5.19 -14.03
N VAL A 130 -5.60 6.29 -13.90
CA VAL A 130 -7.01 6.28 -13.45
C VAL A 130 -7.95 6.29 -14.66
N PRO A 131 -9.05 5.50 -14.63
CA PRO A 131 -10.08 5.55 -15.67
C PRO A 131 -10.55 6.98 -15.91
N PRO A 132 -10.82 7.39 -17.18
CA PRO A 132 -11.20 8.75 -17.52
C PRO A 132 -12.38 9.30 -16.69
N GLU A 133 -13.38 8.45 -16.42
CA GLU A 133 -14.57 8.76 -15.64
C GLU A 133 -14.31 9.06 -14.15
N GLU A 134 -13.23 8.55 -13.61
CA GLU A 134 -12.83 8.77 -12.21
C GLU A 134 -11.75 9.84 -12.07
N ARG A 135 -11.16 10.28 -13.17
CA ARG A 135 -9.96 11.14 -13.18
C ARG A 135 -10.21 12.48 -12.49
N GLU A 136 -11.33 13.13 -12.80
CA GLU A 136 -11.69 14.42 -12.23
C GLU A 136 -11.79 14.37 -10.70
N ILE A 137 -12.50 13.37 -10.15
CA ILE A 137 -12.60 13.16 -8.70
C ILE A 137 -11.22 12.88 -8.10
N TYR A 138 -10.43 12.07 -8.79
CA TYR A 138 -9.10 11.71 -8.31
C TYR A 138 -8.17 12.92 -8.27
N GLU A 139 -8.14 13.73 -9.31
CA GLU A 139 -7.37 14.99 -9.38
C GLU A 139 -7.83 15.99 -8.31
N ALA A 140 -9.14 16.15 -8.14
CA ALA A 140 -9.71 16.98 -7.08
C ALA A 140 -9.24 16.55 -5.68
N VAL A 141 -9.23 15.24 -5.41
CA VAL A 141 -8.71 14.70 -4.14
C VAL A 141 -7.22 14.98 -4.00
N LEU A 142 -6.44 14.76 -5.05
CA LEU A 142 -4.99 15.01 -5.02
C LEU A 142 -4.64 16.50 -4.89
N ALA A 143 -5.50 17.41 -5.33
CA ALA A 143 -5.35 18.85 -5.16
C ALA A 143 -5.59 19.34 -3.73
N LEU A 144 -6.28 18.54 -2.90
CA LEU A 144 -6.51 18.91 -1.49
C LEU A 144 -5.19 19.11 -0.73
N PRO A 145 -5.13 20.04 0.23
CA PRO A 145 -4.03 20.11 1.19
C PRO A 145 -3.82 18.76 1.89
N ARG A 146 -2.56 18.37 2.09
CA ARG A 146 -2.20 17.05 2.63
C ARG A 146 -2.99 16.60 3.85
N PRO A 147 -3.23 17.43 4.91
CA PRO A 147 -4.03 16.98 6.05
C PRO A 147 -5.47 16.64 5.68
N TYR A 148 -6.09 17.43 4.79
CA TYR A 148 -7.47 17.21 4.34
C TYR A 148 -7.57 15.93 3.52
N ARG A 149 -6.66 15.76 2.55
CA ARG A 149 -6.57 14.57 1.70
C ARG A 149 -6.36 13.29 2.51
N THR A 150 -5.46 13.33 3.50
CA THR A 150 -5.22 12.19 4.39
C THR A 150 -6.46 11.86 5.23
N ALA A 151 -7.13 12.86 5.82
CA ALA A 151 -8.34 12.64 6.58
C ALA A 151 -9.48 12.09 5.72
N VAL A 152 -9.66 12.64 4.52
CA VAL A 152 -10.65 12.17 3.53
C VAL A 152 -10.37 10.71 3.14
N HIS A 153 -9.12 10.37 2.84
CA HIS A 153 -8.74 9.00 2.49
C HIS A 153 -9.03 8.02 3.63
N LEU A 154 -8.57 8.32 4.86
CA LEU A 154 -8.77 7.43 6.00
C LEU A 154 -10.26 7.25 6.36
N TYR A 155 -11.05 8.31 6.25
CA TYR A 155 -12.46 8.28 6.63
C TYR A 155 -13.33 7.62 5.55
N TYR A 156 -13.21 8.05 4.27
CA TYR A 156 -14.10 7.60 3.20
C TYR A 156 -13.62 6.34 2.48
N VAL A 157 -12.31 6.14 2.34
CA VAL A 157 -11.76 4.99 1.62
C VAL A 157 -11.46 3.84 2.57
N GLU A 158 -10.82 4.13 3.71
CA GLU A 158 -10.42 3.09 4.65
C GLU A 158 -11.48 2.79 5.74
N GLY A 159 -12.53 3.63 5.84
CA GLY A 159 -13.68 3.40 6.71
C GLY A 159 -13.45 3.70 8.20
N TYR A 160 -12.39 4.45 8.55
CA TYR A 160 -12.12 4.81 9.95
C TYR A 160 -13.06 5.88 10.47
N SER A 161 -13.47 5.76 11.73
CA SER A 161 -14.20 6.81 12.43
C SER A 161 -13.34 8.05 12.65
N VAL A 162 -13.99 9.19 12.95
CA VAL A 162 -13.28 10.45 13.25
C VAL A 162 -12.29 10.30 14.40
N THR A 163 -12.68 9.55 15.45
CA THR A 163 -11.82 9.26 16.61
C THR A 163 -10.57 8.47 16.22
N GLU A 164 -10.75 7.44 15.40
CA GLU A 164 -9.63 6.62 14.93
C GLU A 164 -8.70 7.41 13.97
N VAL A 165 -9.27 8.20 13.05
CA VAL A 165 -8.49 9.10 12.20
C VAL A 165 -7.68 10.09 13.03
N ALA A 166 -8.28 10.65 14.11
CA ALA A 166 -7.57 11.55 15.01
C ALA A 166 -6.39 10.84 15.70
N ALA A 167 -6.59 9.62 16.18
CA ALA A 167 -5.54 8.81 16.79
C ALA A 167 -4.42 8.44 15.80
N LEU A 168 -4.77 8.05 14.55
CA LEU A 168 -3.82 7.71 13.50
C LEU A 168 -2.99 8.91 13.06
N MET A 169 -3.61 10.08 12.92
CA MET A 169 -2.97 11.31 12.45
C MET A 169 -2.30 12.13 13.59
N GLY A 170 -2.44 11.73 14.85
CA GLY A 170 -1.94 12.47 15.99
C GLY A 170 -2.61 13.86 16.14
N ALA A 171 -3.90 13.96 15.84
CA ALA A 171 -4.67 15.20 15.82
C ALA A 171 -5.85 15.14 16.82
N LYS A 172 -6.45 16.30 17.12
CA LYS A 172 -7.70 16.35 17.88
C LYS A 172 -8.89 16.04 16.98
N GLU A 173 -9.93 15.40 17.49
CA GLU A 173 -11.15 15.08 16.71
C GLU A 173 -11.79 16.32 16.06
N GLY A 174 -11.83 17.45 16.76
CA GLY A 174 -12.33 18.71 16.21
C GLY A 174 -11.53 19.18 15.00
N THR A 175 -10.21 18.92 15.00
CA THR A 175 -9.33 19.22 13.86
C THR A 175 -9.67 18.31 12.69
N VAL A 176 -9.86 17.01 12.92
CA VAL A 176 -10.24 16.05 11.87
C VAL A 176 -11.60 16.40 11.28
N LYS A 177 -12.61 16.72 12.13
CA LYS A 177 -13.92 17.19 11.66
C LYS A 177 -13.81 18.42 10.76
N SER A 178 -12.94 19.36 11.14
CA SER A 178 -12.66 20.56 10.33
C SER A 178 -11.98 20.21 9.00
N TRP A 179 -11.01 19.29 8.99
CA TRP A 179 -10.35 18.83 7.76
C TRP A 179 -11.32 18.14 6.81
N LEU A 180 -12.18 17.26 7.33
CA LEU A 180 -13.21 16.58 6.54
C LEU A 180 -14.23 17.57 5.97
N SER A 181 -14.72 18.52 6.79
CA SER A 181 -15.67 19.53 6.34
C SER A 181 -15.07 20.41 5.22
N ARG A 182 -13.88 20.96 5.45
CA ARG A 182 -13.19 21.80 4.46
C ARG A 182 -12.77 21.02 3.21
N GLY A 183 -12.40 19.75 3.37
CA GLY A 183 -12.11 18.85 2.26
C GLY A 183 -13.34 18.66 1.37
N ARG A 184 -14.51 18.37 1.96
CA ARG A 184 -15.78 18.25 1.22
C ARG A 184 -16.18 19.53 0.47
N VAL A 185 -16.05 20.70 1.12
CA VAL A 185 -16.35 21.97 0.47
C VAL A 185 -15.45 22.19 -0.74
N LYS A 186 -14.15 21.92 -0.61
CA LYS A 186 -13.21 22.05 -1.74
C LYS A 186 -13.49 21.06 -2.87
N LEU A 187 -13.80 19.81 -2.55
CA LEU A 187 -14.18 18.82 -3.56
C LEU A 187 -15.48 19.21 -4.27
N ALA A 188 -16.49 19.66 -3.52
CA ALA A 188 -17.75 20.10 -4.10
C ALA A 188 -17.59 21.33 -5.00
N ALA A 189 -16.64 22.22 -4.71
CA ALA A 189 -16.36 23.39 -5.55
C ALA A 189 -15.70 23.01 -6.89
N VAL A 190 -14.80 22.02 -6.87
CA VAL A 190 -14.17 21.49 -8.09
C VAL A 190 -15.20 20.76 -8.96
N LEU A 191 -15.98 19.85 -8.36
CA LEU A 191 -16.98 19.03 -9.07
C LEU A 191 -18.24 19.80 -9.53
N LYS A 192 -18.43 21.04 -9.08
CA LYS A 192 -19.52 21.91 -9.54
C LYS A 192 -19.05 23.03 -10.47
N GLY A 193 -17.75 23.19 -10.63
CA GLY A 193 -17.15 24.34 -11.32
C GLY A 193 -17.25 24.33 -12.84
N ASP A 194 -17.81 23.28 -13.46
CA ASP A 194 -17.99 23.19 -14.90
C ASP A 194 -19.43 23.53 -15.36
N ASP A 195 -20.31 23.96 -14.44
CA ASP A 195 -21.72 24.30 -14.73
C ASP A 195 -22.02 25.84 -14.62
N GLU A 196 -21.07 26.73 -14.77
CA GLU A 196 -21.41 28.15 -15.02
C GLU A 196 -21.20 28.49 -16.49
N PRO A 197 -22.26 29.01 -17.15
CA PRO A 197 -22.29 29.32 -18.57
C PRO A 197 -21.43 30.52 -18.96
#